data_b15e25d3025cb569b3faef1c0d79b5dd
#
_entry.id   b15e25d3025cb569b3faef1c0d79b5dd
#
_cell.length_a   1.000
_cell.length_b   1.000
_cell.length_c   1.000
_cell.angle_alpha   90.00
_cell.angle_beta   90.00
_cell.angle_gamma   90.00
#
_symmetry.space_group_name_H-M   'P 1'
#
loop_
_entity.id
_entity.type
_entity.pdbx_description
1 polymer ?
#
loop_
_entity_poly.entity_id
_entity_poly.type
_entity_poly.pdbx_seq_one_letter_code
_entity_poly.pdbx_strand_id
1 'polypeptide(L)'
;MENIVKQFSGCLALNHVNFSMKKGETVAIIGPSGSGKSTLLRCINCLERITSGSITLNGDTFASSKDGERAVYLQDKELNKICAETGMIFQHFNLFPHMTCLENICYAPIKVKKESRAEAEKRAMELLNMVGLDYKAEAYPAQLSGGQKQRVAIARGLAMKPEIMLFDEPTSALDPEITGEVLNVMRKLAEAHTTMVVVTHEMGFAKEVSDRVIFMDAGQIVEEGTPEEIFQNPKSERLKEFLSSVIR
;
A
#
# COMPACT_ATOMS: atom_id res chain seq x y z
N MET A 1 11.08 -8.05 6.46
CA MET A 1 11.43 -6.95 7.39
C MET A 1 11.69 -7.57 8.75
N GLU A 2 12.87 -7.32 9.31
CA GLU A 2 13.30 -7.95 10.56
C GLU A 2 13.79 -6.88 11.51
N ASN A 3 13.25 -6.91 12.73
CA ASN A 3 13.63 -6.06 13.86
C ASN A 3 13.60 -4.55 13.51
N ILE A 4 12.56 -4.10 12.81
CA ILE A 4 12.47 -2.74 12.29
C ILE A 4 12.22 -1.74 13.41
N VAL A 5 13.10 -0.77 13.51
CA VAL A 5 12.93 0.42 14.35
C VAL A 5 12.89 1.65 13.44
N LYS A 6 11.91 2.51 13.64
CA LYS A 6 11.84 3.83 13.03
C LYS A 6 11.59 4.89 14.10
N GLN A 7 12.56 5.77 14.27
CA GLN A 7 12.48 6.89 15.19
C GLN A 7 12.49 8.20 14.40
N PHE A 8 11.49 9.03 14.65
CA PHE A 8 11.50 10.45 14.27
C PHE A 8 11.99 11.31 15.46
N SER A 9 12.17 12.60 15.24
CA SER A 9 12.53 13.51 16.34
C SER A 9 11.48 13.44 17.47
N GLY A 10 11.83 12.75 18.56
CA GLY A 10 10.99 12.63 19.77
C GLY A 10 9.88 11.57 19.73
N CYS A 11 9.74 10.78 18.64
CA CYS A 11 8.70 9.75 18.51
C CYS A 11 9.28 8.44 17.97
N LEU A 12 9.00 7.33 18.67
CA LEU A 12 9.30 5.98 18.21
C LEU A 12 8.09 5.45 17.44
N ALA A 13 8.14 5.54 16.11
CA ALA A 13 7.01 5.20 15.23
C ALA A 13 6.91 3.70 14.93
N LEU A 14 8.05 3.00 14.88
CA LEU A 14 8.10 1.53 14.78
C LEU A 14 9.10 1.02 15.82
N ASN A 15 8.68 0.01 16.57
CA ASN A 15 9.40 -0.54 17.70
C ASN A 15 9.59 -2.04 17.55
N HIS A 16 10.73 -2.46 16.99
CA HIS A 16 11.13 -3.84 16.77
C HIS A 16 10.09 -4.66 15.97
N VAL A 17 9.56 -4.06 14.91
CA VAL A 17 8.55 -4.70 14.05
C VAL A 17 9.18 -5.77 13.16
N ASN A 18 8.60 -6.97 13.18
CA ASN A 18 8.90 -8.04 12.24
C ASN A 18 7.70 -8.23 11.31
N PHE A 19 7.93 -8.21 10.00
CA PHE A 19 6.89 -8.35 9.00
C PHE A 19 7.41 -9.18 7.82
N SER A 20 6.65 -10.17 7.42
CA SER A 20 6.91 -10.96 6.22
C SER A 20 5.61 -11.21 5.47
N MET A 21 5.67 -11.42 4.17
CA MET A 21 4.52 -11.82 3.37
C MET A 21 4.95 -12.72 2.21
N LYS A 22 3.99 -13.47 1.68
CA LYS A 22 4.17 -14.35 0.54
C LYS A 22 3.70 -13.67 -0.75
N LYS A 23 4.23 -14.11 -1.88
CA LYS A 23 3.74 -13.68 -3.20
C LYS A 23 2.28 -14.10 -3.37
N GLY A 24 1.45 -13.19 -3.85
CA GLY A 24 0.01 -13.40 -4.00
C GLY A 24 -0.81 -13.24 -2.73
N GLU A 25 -0.16 -12.95 -1.57
CA GLU A 25 -0.85 -12.73 -0.30
C GLU A 25 -1.42 -11.32 -0.20
N THR A 26 -2.64 -11.20 0.30
CA THR A 26 -3.25 -9.92 0.69
C THR A 26 -3.19 -9.79 2.21
N VAL A 27 -2.42 -8.81 2.71
CA VAL A 27 -2.29 -8.51 4.13
C VAL A 27 -3.01 -7.20 4.46
N ALA A 28 -3.99 -7.24 5.35
CA ALA A 28 -4.59 -6.03 5.90
C ALA A 28 -3.88 -5.61 7.19
N ILE A 29 -3.61 -4.32 7.33
CA ILE A 29 -3.05 -3.74 8.56
C ILE A 29 -4.09 -2.80 9.15
N ILE A 30 -4.54 -3.11 10.37
CA ILE A 30 -5.53 -2.35 11.14
C ILE A 30 -4.93 -1.82 12.43
N GLY A 31 -5.58 -0.84 13.04
CA GLY A 31 -5.15 -0.27 14.33
C GLY A 31 -5.48 1.21 14.46
N PRO A 32 -5.32 1.80 15.64
CA PRO A 32 -5.63 3.21 15.89
C PRO A 32 -4.74 4.16 15.08
N SER A 33 -5.17 5.40 14.93
CA SER A 33 -4.35 6.46 14.34
C SER A 33 -3.06 6.63 15.14
N GLY A 34 -1.95 6.84 14.44
CA GLY A 34 -0.63 6.97 15.07
C GLY A 34 0.03 5.64 15.49
N SER A 35 -0.55 4.48 15.22
CA SER A 35 0.06 3.17 15.58
C SER A 35 1.25 2.74 14.71
N GLY A 36 1.63 3.53 13.69
CA GLY A 36 2.80 3.24 12.85
C GLY A 36 2.49 2.58 11.50
N LYS A 37 1.23 2.28 11.16
CA LYS A 37 0.81 1.58 9.92
C LYS A 37 1.36 2.21 8.64
N SER A 38 1.08 3.48 8.42
CA SER A 38 1.56 4.21 7.23
C SER A 38 3.10 4.34 7.22
N THR A 39 3.73 4.44 8.39
CA THR A 39 5.19 4.44 8.51
C THR A 39 5.77 3.11 8.07
N LEU A 40 5.16 1.99 8.46
CA LEU A 40 5.57 0.66 8.03
C LEU A 40 5.50 0.51 6.51
N LEU A 41 4.37 0.91 5.88
CA LEU A 41 4.22 0.90 4.43
C LEU A 41 5.30 1.75 3.74
N ARG A 42 5.55 2.96 4.24
CA ARG A 42 6.53 3.88 3.67
C ARG A 42 7.97 3.39 3.84
N CYS A 43 8.24 2.54 4.82
CA CYS A 43 9.54 1.87 4.92
C CYS A 43 9.70 0.77 3.85
N ILE A 44 8.62 0.06 3.46
CA ILE A 44 8.66 -0.98 2.43
C ILE A 44 9.04 -0.38 1.06
N ASN A 45 8.50 0.78 0.71
CA ASN A 45 8.75 1.43 -0.58
C ASN A 45 9.86 2.49 -0.55
N CYS A 46 10.68 2.50 0.50
CA CYS A 46 11.80 3.42 0.68
C CYS A 46 11.44 4.92 0.75
N LEU A 47 10.17 5.29 0.92
CA LEU A 47 9.77 6.68 1.19
C LEU A 47 10.20 7.14 2.58
N GLU A 48 10.31 6.19 3.52
CA GLU A 48 10.87 6.41 4.85
C GLU A 48 12.05 5.45 5.07
N ARG A 49 13.16 5.98 5.56
CA ARG A 49 14.32 5.16 5.92
C ARG A 49 14.17 4.67 7.36
N ILE A 50 14.37 3.37 7.60
CA ILE A 50 14.40 2.80 8.97
C ILE A 50 15.58 3.33 9.76
N THR A 51 15.46 3.33 11.08
CA THR A 51 16.57 3.68 11.98
C THR A 51 17.52 2.49 12.14
N SER A 52 16.95 1.30 12.38
CA SER A 52 17.69 0.03 12.46
C SER A 52 16.81 -1.14 12.04
N GLY A 53 17.40 -2.31 11.86
CA GLY A 53 16.76 -3.52 11.36
C GLY A 53 17.18 -3.87 9.94
N SER A 54 16.47 -4.79 9.28
CA SER A 54 16.73 -5.15 7.89
C SER A 54 15.47 -5.27 7.06
N ILE A 55 15.56 -4.86 5.78
CA ILE A 55 14.47 -4.98 4.81
C ILE A 55 14.96 -5.73 3.58
N THR A 56 14.27 -6.81 3.26
CA THR A 56 14.52 -7.65 2.09
C THR A 56 13.24 -7.72 1.25
N LEU A 57 13.37 -7.51 -0.05
CA LEU A 57 12.29 -7.67 -1.03
C LEU A 57 12.78 -8.68 -2.09
N ASN A 58 12.00 -9.73 -2.37
CA ASN A 58 12.32 -10.77 -3.34
C ASN A 58 13.73 -11.41 -3.19
N GLY A 59 14.25 -11.46 -1.97
CA GLY A 59 15.59 -11.97 -1.70
C GLY A 59 16.70 -10.91 -1.71
N ASP A 60 16.44 -9.70 -2.19
CA ASP A 60 17.37 -8.59 -2.21
C ASP A 60 17.25 -7.75 -0.94
N THR A 61 18.27 -7.77 -0.09
CA THR A 61 18.34 -6.92 1.11
C THR A 61 18.82 -5.52 0.72
N PHE A 62 17.96 -4.53 0.88
CA PHE A 62 18.26 -3.15 0.48
C PHE A 62 18.55 -2.20 1.66
N ALA A 63 18.23 -2.62 2.88
CA ALA A 63 18.55 -1.92 4.10
C ALA A 63 18.95 -2.93 5.18
N SER A 64 20.01 -2.68 5.91
CA SER A 64 20.42 -3.52 7.04
C SER A 64 21.21 -2.74 8.07
N SER A 65 21.10 -3.13 9.33
CA SER A 65 21.95 -2.61 10.42
C SER A 65 22.61 -3.76 11.16
N LYS A 66 23.79 -3.49 11.72
CA LYS A 66 24.33 -4.32 12.80
C LYS A 66 23.71 -3.88 14.12
N ASP A 67 23.77 -4.73 15.13
CA ASP A 67 23.20 -4.44 16.44
C ASP A 67 23.67 -3.07 17.00
N GLY A 68 22.69 -2.22 17.32
CA GLY A 68 22.91 -0.89 17.87
C GLY A 68 23.34 0.19 16.86
N GLU A 69 23.52 -0.14 15.58
CA GLU A 69 23.92 0.80 14.54
C GLU A 69 22.72 1.28 13.71
N ARG A 70 22.91 2.40 13.01
CA ARG A 70 21.92 2.89 12.03
C ARG A 70 21.91 2.01 10.79
N ALA A 71 20.74 1.84 10.20
CA ALA A 71 20.58 1.08 8.96
C ALA A 71 21.36 1.72 7.81
N VAL A 72 22.10 0.87 7.10
CA VAL A 72 22.83 1.21 5.87
C VAL A 72 21.97 0.74 4.71
N TYR A 73 21.81 1.59 3.71
CA TYR A 73 21.03 1.33 2.49
C TYR A 73 21.96 1.08 1.31
N LEU A 74 21.47 0.33 0.33
CA LEU A 74 22.11 0.24 -0.99
C LEU A 74 22.27 1.63 -1.62
N GLN A 75 23.13 1.74 -2.63
CA GLN A 75 23.27 2.98 -3.39
C GLN A 75 21.96 3.37 -4.07
N ASP A 76 21.72 4.66 -4.24
CA ASP A 76 20.46 5.21 -4.77
C ASP A 76 20.03 4.58 -6.11
N LYS A 77 21.00 4.22 -6.98
CA LYS A 77 20.70 3.57 -8.27
C LYS A 77 20.09 2.17 -8.10
N GLU A 78 20.57 1.40 -7.15
CA GLU A 78 20.06 0.05 -6.84
C GLU A 78 18.76 0.15 -6.06
N LEU A 79 18.70 1.05 -5.09
CA LEU A 79 17.51 1.33 -4.31
C LEU A 79 16.34 1.74 -5.19
N ASN A 80 16.56 2.62 -6.19
CA ASN A 80 15.53 3.05 -7.13
C ASN A 80 14.96 1.90 -7.98
N LYS A 81 15.76 0.87 -8.29
CA LYS A 81 15.26 -0.32 -8.99
C LYS A 81 14.29 -1.10 -8.11
N ILE A 82 14.65 -1.33 -6.85
CA ILE A 82 13.83 -2.04 -5.87
C ILE A 82 12.54 -1.25 -5.58
N CYS A 83 12.65 0.07 -5.38
CA CYS A 83 11.46 0.93 -5.20
C CYS A 83 10.51 0.89 -6.40
N ALA A 84 11.04 0.72 -7.63
CA ALA A 84 10.22 0.60 -8.84
C ALA A 84 9.44 -0.75 -8.93
N GLU A 85 9.78 -1.73 -8.09
CA GLU A 85 9.03 -2.99 -7.93
C GLU A 85 7.86 -2.86 -6.95
N THR A 86 7.70 -1.70 -6.32
CA THR A 86 6.59 -1.41 -5.41
C THR A 86 5.64 -0.39 -6.02
N GLY A 87 4.33 -0.64 -5.93
CA GLY A 87 3.30 0.32 -6.26
C GLY A 87 2.71 0.91 -4.98
N MET A 88 2.71 2.24 -4.82
CA MET A 88 2.14 2.89 -3.63
C MET A 88 0.91 3.71 -4.01
N ILE A 89 -0.19 3.45 -3.32
CA ILE A 89 -1.45 4.18 -3.41
C ILE A 89 -1.65 4.93 -2.10
N PHE A 90 -1.77 6.24 -2.19
CA PHE A 90 -1.89 7.13 -1.04
C PHE A 90 -3.36 7.46 -0.75
N GLN A 91 -3.61 7.93 0.46
CA GLN A 91 -4.88 8.51 0.89
C GLN A 91 -5.32 9.68 -0.01
N HIS A 92 -4.37 10.55 -0.39
CA HIS A 92 -4.56 11.58 -1.40
C HIS A 92 -4.09 11.06 -2.75
N PHE A 93 -4.90 11.16 -3.77
CA PHE A 93 -4.75 10.53 -5.09
C PHE A 93 -3.41 10.81 -5.79
N ASN A 94 -2.79 11.96 -5.51
CA ASN A 94 -1.48 12.41 -6.01
C ASN A 94 -1.33 12.29 -7.54
N LEU A 95 -2.42 12.51 -8.30
CA LEU A 95 -2.37 12.57 -9.75
C LEU A 95 -1.68 13.86 -10.21
N PHE A 96 -0.98 13.79 -11.33
CA PHE A 96 -0.42 14.96 -11.99
C PHE A 96 -1.55 15.81 -12.58
N PRO A 97 -1.83 17.04 -12.08
CA PRO A 97 -3.04 17.77 -12.43
C PRO A 97 -3.04 18.30 -13.86
N HIS A 98 -1.87 18.42 -14.48
CA HIS A 98 -1.64 18.90 -15.85
C HIS A 98 -1.57 17.79 -16.90
N MET A 99 -1.81 16.54 -16.50
CA MET A 99 -1.81 15.35 -17.35
C MET A 99 -3.21 14.73 -17.37
N THR A 100 -3.62 14.16 -18.50
CA THR A 100 -4.85 13.37 -18.62
C THR A 100 -4.75 12.08 -17.80
N CYS A 101 -5.84 11.31 -17.65
CA CYS A 101 -5.82 9.99 -17.02
C CYS A 101 -4.84 9.04 -17.73
N LEU A 102 -4.90 9.00 -19.06
CA LEU A 102 -4.02 8.18 -19.88
C LEU A 102 -2.55 8.57 -19.66
N GLU A 103 -2.23 9.85 -19.73
CA GLU A 103 -0.87 10.36 -19.51
C GLU A 103 -0.35 10.07 -18.11
N ASN A 104 -1.19 10.23 -17.06
CA ASN A 104 -0.84 9.87 -15.69
C ASN A 104 -0.39 8.42 -15.57
N ILE A 105 -1.07 7.50 -16.27
CA ILE A 105 -0.79 6.06 -16.21
C ILE A 105 0.45 5.73 -17.06
N CYS A 106 0.61 6.35 -18.20
CA CYS A 106 1.73 6.09 -19.13
C CYS A 106 3.07 6.67 -18.68
N TYR A 107 3.06 7.72 -17.85
CA TYR A 107 4.24 8.51 -17.54
C TYR A 107 5.41 7.68 -16.99
N ALA A 108 5.16 6.91 -15.91
CA ALA A 108 6.21 6.14 -15.27
C ALA A 108 6.75 4.98 -16.16
N PRO A 109 5.91 4.17 -16.82
CA PRO A 109 6.38 3.16 -17.77
C PRO A 109 7.32 3.72 -18.84
N ILE A 110 6.97 4.87 -19.45
CA ILE A 110 7.78 5.50 -20.49
C ILE A 110 9.08 6.09 -19.90
N LYS A 111 8.98 6.85 -18.81
CA LYS A 111 10.13 7.58 -18.26
C LYS A 111 11.10 6.70 -17.49
N VAL A 112 10.60 5.76 -16.68
CA VAL A 112 11.40 4.92 -15.78
C VAL A 112 11.79 3.61 -16.46
N LYS A 113 10.81 2.87 -17.02
CA LYS A 113 11.07 1.56 -17.67
C LYS A 113 11.51 1.68 -19.13
N LYS A 114 11.48 2.89 -19.70
CA LYS A 114 11.85 3.15 -21.11
C LYS A 114 11.01 2.37 -22.13
N GLU A 115 9.77 2.05 -21.74
CA GLU A 115 8.82 1.38 -22.63
C GLU A 115 8.42 2.30 -23.81
N SER A 116 8.03 1.70 -24.93
CA SER A 116 7.50 2.45 -26.04
C SER A 116 6.16 3.09 -25.67
N ARG A 117 5.89 4.25 -26.27
CA ARG A 117 4.63 4.96 -26.05
C ARG A 117 3.41 4.10 -26.39
N ALA A 118 3.46 3.37 -27.51
CA ALA A 118 2.38 2.52 -27.95
C ALA A 118 2.07 1.38 -26.96
N GLU A 119 3.08 0.72 -26.40
CA GLU A 119 2.91 -0.32 -25.40
C GLU A 119 2.36 0.23 -24.08
N ALA A 120 2.85 1.40 -23.63
CA ALA A 120 2.38 2.06 -22.44
C ALA A 120 0.91 2.50 -22.58
N GLU A 121 0.52 3.11 -23.72
CA GLU A 121 -0.86 3.53 -24.00
C GLU A 121 -1.82 2.33 -24.07
N LYS A 122 -1.43 1.25 -24.76
CA LYS A 122 -2.23 0.02 -24.82
C LYS A 122 -2.52 -0.51 -23.41
N ARG A 123 -1.48 -0.67 -22.59
CA ARG A 123 -1.65 -1.14 -21.21
C ARG A 123 -2.44 -0.16 -20.36
N ALA A 124 -2.25 1.14 -20.52
CA ALA A 124 -3.01 2.14 -19.79
C ALA A 124 -4.50 2.07 -20.10
N MET A 125 -4.88 1.84 -21.36
CA MET A 125 -6.29 1.63 -21.73
C MET A 125 -6.87 0.35 -21.15
N GLU A 126 -6.10 -0.75 -21.13
CA GLU A 126 -6.50 -2.01 -20.47
C GLU A 126 -6.74 -1.79 -18.96
N LEU A 127 -5.86 -1.03 -18.29
CA LEU A 127 -6.00 -0.72 -16.88
C LEU A 127 -7.16 0.26 -16.60
N LEU A 128 -7.39 1.26 -17.45
CA LEU A 128 -8.55 2.14 -17.35
C LEU A 128 -9.85 1.36 -17.50
N ASN A 129 -9.91 0.43 -18.43
CA ASN A 129 -11.07 -0.45 -18.59
C ASN A 129 -11.27 -1.34 -17.34
N MET A 130 -10.21 -1.92 -16.78
CA MET A 130 -10.28 -2.72 -15.55
C MET A 130 -10.87 -1.94 -14.37
N VAL A 131 -10.53 -0.65 -14.25
CA VAL A 131 -11.08 0.23 -13.19
C VAL A 131 -12.38 0.94 -13.62
N GLY A 132 -12.94 0.63 -14.82
CA GLY A 132 -14.20 1.17 -15.33
C GLY A 132 -14.14 2.66 -15.70
N LEU A 133 -13.01 3.13 -16.24
CA LEU A 133 -12.77 4.54 -16.58
C LEU A 133 -12.16 4.74 -17.97
N ASP A 134 -12.30 3.78 -18.88
CA ASP A 134 -11.81 3.87 -20.27
C ASP A 134 -12.38 5.10 -21.00
N TYR A 135 -13.67 5.43 -20.77
CA TYR A 135 -14.32 6.63 -21.31
C TYR A 135 -13.78 7.96 -20.75
N LYS A 136 -12.89 7.93 -19.75
CA LYS A 136 -12.25 9.09 -19.13
C LYS A 136 -10.76 9.20 -19.46
N ALA A 137 -10.25 8.45 -20.44
CA ALA A 137 -8.83 8.45 -20.79
C ALA A 137 -8.25 9.86 -20.99
N GLU A 138 -8.99 10.72 -21.70
CA GLU A 138 -8.58 12.11 -22.02
C GLU A 138 -9.01 13.14 -20.96
N ALA A 139 -9.69 12.71 -19.88
CA ALA A 139 -10.10 13.63 -18.83
C ALA A 139 -8.92 14.01 -17.92
N TYR A 140 -8.90 15.24 -17.45
CA TYR A 140 -7.95 15.74 -16.45
C TYR A 140 -8.45 15.45 -15.02
N PRO A 141 -7.54 15.34 -14.03
CA PRO A 141 -7.94 15.08 -12.64
C PRO A 141 -8.99 16.04 -12.07
N ALA A 142 -9.01 17.31 -12.50
CA ALA A 142 -10.01 18.27 -12.08
C ALA A 142 -11.45 17.92 -12.51
N GLN A 143 -11.60 17.06 -13.52
CA GLN A 143 -12.90 16.61 -14.09
C GLN A 143 -13.39 15.29 -13.49
N LEU A 144 -12.69 14.76 -12.47
CA LEU A 144 -12.96 13.47 -11.85
C LEU A 144 -13.50 13.62 -10.43
N SER A 145 -14.41 12.72 -10.03
CA SER A 145 -14.77 12.53 -8.63
C SER A 145 -13.60 11.97 -7.81
N GLY A 146 -13.68 12.01 -6.48
CA GLY A 146 -12.67 11.43 -5.60
C GLY A 146 -12.41 9.95 -5.89
N GLY A 147 -13.46 9.14 -6.00
CA GLY A 147 -13.34 7.71 -6.33
C GLY A 147 -12.78 7.45 -7.73
N GLN A 148 -13.12 8.28 -8.72
CA GLN A 148 -12.51 8.20 -10.05
C GLN A 148 -11.02 8.51 -9.99
N LYS A 149 -10.60 9.56 -9.27
CA LYS A 149 -9.17 9.88 -9.06
C LYS A 149 -8.43 8.72 -8.42
N GLN A 150 -9.01 8.09 -7.40
CA GLN A 150 -8.39 6.97 -6.71
C GLN A 150 -8.26 5.74 -7.63
N ARG A 151 -9.28 5.45 -8.42
CA ARG A 151 -9.21 4.35 -9.40
C ARG A 151 -8.15 4.60 -10.48
N VAL A 152 -7.98 5.84 -10.95
CA VAL A 152 -6.88 6.21 -11.86
C VAL A 152 -5.53 6.06 -11.14
N ALA A 153 -5.41 6.44 -9.86
CA ALA A 153 -4.18 6.25 -9.09
C ALA A 153 -3.82 4.77 -8.94
N ILE A 154 -4.81 3.89 -8.73
CA ILE A 154 -4.61 2.42 -8.70
C ILE A 154 -4.11 1.94 -10.06
N ALA A 155 -4.76 2.32 -11.17
CA ALA A 155 -4.34 1.98 -12.52
C ALA A 155 -2.90 2.44 -12.82
N ARG A 156 -2.54 3.65 -12.39
CA ARG A 156 -1.17 4.19 -12.50
C ARG A 156 -0.15 3.34 -11.74
N GLY A 157 -0.46 2.92 -10.51
CA GLY A 157 0.39 2.03 -9.72
C GLY A 157 0.62 0.69 -10.43
N LEU A 158 -0.45 0.08 -10.94
CA LEU A 158 -0.42 -1.20 -11.66
C LEU A 158 0.34 -1.12 -12.99
N ALA A 159 0.37 0.05 -13.64
CA ALA A 159 1.04 0.23 -14.93
C ALA A 159 2.54 -0.08 -14.86
N MET A 160 3.15 0.08 -13.70
CA MET A 160 4.55 -0.28 -13.44
C MET A 160 4.77 -1.78 -13.28
N LYS A 161 3.71 -2.62 -13.26
CA LYS A 161 3.78 -4.07 -12.99
C LYS A 161 4.61 -4.34 -11.74
N PRO A 162 4.19 -3.80 -10.59
CA PRO A 162 4.94 -3.96 -9.35
C PRO A 162 4.79 -5.39 -8.82
N GLU A 163 5.79 -5.86 -8.06
CA GLU A 163 5.73 -7.13 -7.32
C GLU A 163 4.81 -7.05 -6.10
N ILE A 164 4.65 -5.83 -5.54
CA ILE A 164 3.80 -5.58 -4.38
C ILE A 164 3.07 -4.23 -4.52
N MET A 165 1.77 -4.23 -4.23
CA MET A 165 0.94 -3.04 -4.13
C MET A 165 0.73 -2.66 -2.66
N LEU A 166 1.01 -1.42 -2.33
CA LEU A 166 0.88 -0.86 -0.99
C LEU A 166 -0.25 0.19 -0.99
N PHE A 167 -1.24 0.01 -0.14
CA PHE A 167 -2.39 0.91 -0.05
C PHE A 167 -2.41 1.58 1.33
N ASP A 168 -2.18 2.89 1.38
CA ASP A 168 -2.18 3.70 2.60
C ASP A 168 -3.54 4.42 2.71
N GLU A 169 -4.50 3.79 3.39
CA GLU A 169 -5.86 4.28 3.62
C GLU A 169 -6.57 4.78 2.34
N PRO A 170 -6.70 3.93 1.31
CA PRO A 170 -7.11 4.35 -0.04
C PRO A 170 -8.53 4.92 -0.13
N THR A 171 -9.35 4.76 0.90
CA THR A 171 -10.76 5.21 0.92
C THR A 171 -11.02 6.34 1.91
N SER A 172 -10.08 6.69 2.79
CA SER A 172 -10.32 7.63 3.90
C SER A 172 -10.62 9.08 3.47
N ALA A 173 -10.24 9.46 2.23
CA ALA A 173 -10.55 10.77 1.65
C ALA A 173 -11.79 10.75 0.73
N LEU A 174 -12.61 9.69 0.80
CA LEU A 174 -13.78 9.48 -0.06
C LEU A 174 -15.08 9.52 0.75
N ASP A 175 -16.15 9.95 0.09
CA ASP A 175 -17.48 9.80 0.63
C ASP A 175 -17.89 8.32 0.68
N PRO A 176 -18.68 7.90 1.69
CA PRO A 176 -19.09 6.49 1.87
C PRO A 176 -19.77 5.88 0.63
N GLU A 177 -20.56 6.68 -0.10
CA GLU A 177 -21.25 6.24 -1.31
C GLU A 177 -20.28 5.84 -2.44
N ILE A 178 -19.10 6.49 -2.49
CA ILE A 178 -18.10 6.29 -3.54
C ILE A 178 -17.04 5.25 -3.13
N THR A 179 -16.87 5.02 -1.83
CA THR A 179 -15.91 4.06 -1.26
C THR A 179 -16.09 2.66 -1.88
N GLY A 180 -17.32 2.22 -2.07
CA GLY A 180 -17.63 0.89 -2.63
C GLY A 180 -17.01 0.62 -4.01
N GLU A 181 -16.91 1.64 -4.88
CA GLU A 181 -16.31 1.51 -6.20
C GLU A 181 -14.80 1.21 -6.14
N VAL A 182 -14.09 1.87 -5.22
CA VAL A 182 -12.65 1.66 -5.01
C VAL A 182 -12.40 0.29 -4.38
N LEU A 183 -13.18 -0.08 -3.34
CA LEU A 183 -13.09 -1.38 -2.70
C LEU A 183 -13.37 -2.52 -3.69
N ASN A 184 -14.29 -2.34 -4.63
CA ASN A 184 -14.57 -3.33 -5.67
C ASN A 184 -13.37 -3.55 -6.61
N VAL A 185 -12.64 -2.49 -6.98
CA VAL A 185 -11.38 -2.65 -7.72
C VAL A 185 -10.35 -3.43 -6.90
N MET A 186 -10.22 -3.13 -5.62
CA MET A 186 -9.27 -3.82 -4.74
C MET A 186 -9.64 -5.29 -4.52
N ARG A 187 -10.95 -5.65 -4.45
CA ARG A 187 -11.40 -7.04 -4.43
C ARG A 187 -10.94 -7.81 -5.66
N LYS A 188 -11.13 -7.23 -6.85
CA LYS A 188 -10.67 -7.85 -8.11
C LYS A 188 -9.16 -8.07 -8.13
N LEU A 189 -8.37 -7.18 -7.52
CA LEU A 189 -6.92 -7.36 -7.39
C LEU A 189 -6.59 -8.51 -6.44
N ALA A 190 -7.32 -8.66 -5.32
CA ALA A 190 -7.15 -9.78 -4.40
C ALA A 190 -7.53 -11.12 -5.07
N GLU A 191 -8.66 -11.19 -5.76
CA GLU A 191 -9.09 -12.36 -6.54
C GLU A 191 -8.08 -12.75 -7.62
N ALA A 192 -7.38 -11.78 -8.20
CA ALA A 192 -6.28 -12.01 -9.14
C ALA A 192 -4.93 -12.35 -8.46
N HIS A 193 -4.94 -12.62 -7.15
CA HIS A 193 -3.75 -12.92 -6.36
C HIS A 193 -2.62 -11.87 -6.49
N THR A 194 -2.99 -10.59 -6.59
CA THR A 194 -2.03 -9.51 -6.53
C THR A 194 -1.46 -9.42 -5.13
N THR A 195 -0.14 -9.41 -5.00
CA THR A 195 0.50 -9.22 -3.69
C THR A 195 0.18 -7.81 -3.16
N MET A 196 -0.51 -7.70 -2.03
CA MET A 196 -0.97 -6.42 -1.51
C MET A 196 -0.79 -6.28 0.00
N VAL A 197 -0.38 -5.08 0.44
CA VAL A 197 -0.52 -4.66 1.83
C VAL A 197 -1.48 -3.47 1.88
N VAL A 198 -2.52 -3.58 2.68
CA VAL A 198 -3.59 -2.60 2.75
C VAL A 198 -3.74 -2.08 4.17
N VAL A 199 -3.36 -0.84 4.41
CA VAL A 199 -3.75 -0.11 5.63
C VAL A 199 -5.17 0.40 5.42
N THR A 200 -6.10 0.00 6.28
CA THR A 200 -7.51 0.36 6.11
C THR A 200 -8.26 0.49 7.43
N HIS A 201 -9.29 1.31 7.43
CA HIS A 201 -10.33 1.38 8.46
C HIS A 201 -11.62 0.66 8.06
N GLU A 202 -11.67 0.09 6.85
CA GLU A 202 -12.81 -0.68 6.34
C GLU A 202 -12.74 -2.13 6.85
N MET A 203 -13.25 -2.37 8.06
CA MET A 203 -13.15 -3.69 8.71
C MET A 203 -13.86 -4.79 7.92
N GLY A 204 -15.00 -4.46 7.28
CA GLY A 204 -15.71 -5.39 6.41
C GLY A 204 -14.86 -5.83 5.22
N PHE A 205 -14.17 -4.89 4.57
CA PHE A 205 -13.27 -5.17 3.48
C PHE A 205 -12.06 -6.01 3.93
N ALA A 206 -11.41 -5.62 5.04
CA ALA A 206 -10.29 -6.38 5.59
C ALA A 206 -10.68 -7.83 5.89
N LYS A 207 -11.88 -8.06 6.48
CA LYS A 207 -12.39 -9.39 6.78
C LYS A 207 -12.67 -10.23 5.54
N GLU A 208 -13.17 -9.59 4.46
CA GLU A 208 -13.60 -10.27 3.24
C GLU A 208 -12.43 -10.69 2.33
N VAL A 209 -11.40 -9.83 2.22
CA VAL A 209 -10.40 -9.98 1.13
C VAL A 209 -9.00 -10.35 1.59
N SER A 210 -8.67 -10.19 2.87
CA SER A 210 -7.31 -10.47 3.31
C SER A 210 -7.10 -11.94 3.66
N ASP A 211 -5.94 -12.46 3.31
CA ASP A 211 -5.47 -13.77 3.76
C ASP A 211 -5.00 -13.71 5.22
N ARG A 212 -4.48 -12.54 5.63
CA ARG A 212 -3.97 -12.28 6.96
C ARG A 212 -4.24 -10.83 7.37
N VAL A 213 -4.56 -10.67 8.65
CA VAL A 213 -4.78 -9.35 9.27
C VAL A 213 -3.74 -9.14 10.36
N ILE A 214 -3.17 -7.94 10.39
CA ILE A 214 -2.20 -7.50 11.38
C ILE A 214 -2.80 -6.34 12.16
N PHE A 215 -2.86 -6.46 13.48
CA PHE A 215 -3.23 -5.36 14.36
C PHE A 215 -1.99 -4.70 14.93
N MET A 216 -1.85 -3.40 14.63
CA MET A 216 -0.76 -2.57 15.15
C MET A 216 -1.25 -1.59 16.20
N ASP A 217 -0.49 -1.45 17.29
CA ASP A 217 -0.66 -0.41 18.29
C ASP A 217 0.70 0.05 18.83
N ALA A 218 0.83 1.35 19.14
CA ALA A 218 2.05 1.95 19.71
C ALA A 218 3.37 1.55 19.00
N GLY A 219 3.33 1.43 17.68
CA GLY A 219 4.50 1.09 16.86
C GLY A 219 4.88 -0.39 16.84
N GLN A 220 4.03 -1.27 17.36
CA GLN A 220 4.27 -2.71 17.43
C GLN A 220 3.15 -3.50 16.75
N ILE A 221 3.48 -4.71 16.27
CA ILE A 221 2.47 -5.70 15.92
C ILE A 221 2.04 -6.38 17.22
N VAL A 222 0.79 -6.17 17.60
CA VAL A 222 0.21 -6.72 18.85
C VAL A 222 -0.35 -8.11 18.61
N GLU A 223 -1.02 -8.29 17.46
CA GLU A 223 -1.60 -9.56 17.08
C GLU A 223 -1.67 -9.69 15.56
N GLU A 224 -1.45 -10.89 15.04
CA GLU A 224 -1.64 -11.23 13.64
C GLU A 224 -2.29 -12.61 13.51
N GLY A 225 -3.08 -12.80 12.48
CA GLY A 225 -3.79 -14.05 12.23
C GLY A 225 -4.68 -13.97 10.99
N THR A 226 -5.46 -15.03 10.78
CA THR A 226 -6.51 -15.02 9.76
C THR A 226 -7.59 -13.99 10.10
N PRO A 227 -8.38 -13.52 9.13
CA PRO A 227 -9.53 -12.65 9.43
C PRO A 227 -10.46 -13.21 10.49
N GLU A 228 -10.69 -14.53 10.50
CA GLU A 228 -11.53 -15.19 11.49
C GLU A 228 -10.93 -15.09 12.91
N GLU A 229 -9.63 -15.34 13.05
CA GLU A 229 -8.94 -15.22 14.34
C GLU A 229 -8.99 -13.80 14.88
N ILE A 230 -8.69 -12.80 14.03
CA ILE A 230 -8.61 -11.39 14.43
C ILE A 230 -10.00 -10.79 14.74
N PHE A 231 -11.00 -11.05 13.90
CA PHE A 231 -12.32 -10.40 14.06
C PHE A 231 -13.31 -11.17 14.91
N GLN A 232 -13.19 -12.50 15.03
CA GLN A 232 -14.15 -13.31 15.79
C GLN A 232 -13.56 -13.87 17.10
N ASN A 233 -12.25 -14.16 17.12
CA ASN A 233 -11.57 -14.77 18.25
C ASN A 233 -10.30 -14.00 18.67
N PRO A 234 -10.37 -12.66 18.87
CA PRO A 234 -9.21 -11.87 19.27
C PRO A 234 -8.66 -12.33 20.62
N LYS A 235 -7.33 -12.50 20.69
CA LYS A 235 -6.63 -12.96 21.92
C LYS A 235 -6.24 -11.77 22.79
N SER A 236 -5.70 -10.71 22.19
CA SER A 236 -5.25 -9.52 22.90
C SER A 236 -6.43 -8.69 23.40
N GLU A 237 -6.42 -8.31 24.67
CA GLU A 237 -7.41 -7.37 25.25
C GLU A 237 -7.40 -6.03 24.48
N ARG A 238 -6.23 -5.57 24.07
CA ARG A 238 -6.10 -4.33 23.31
C ARG A 238 -6.80 -4.38 21.95
N LEU A 239 -6.74 -5.54 21.26
CA LEU A 239 -7.47 -5.76 20.02
C LEU A 239 -8.98 -5.80 20.27
N LYS A 240 -9.45 -6.46 21.33
CA LYS A 240 -10.88 -6.49 21.71
C LYS A 240 -11.44 -5.10 21.96
N GLU A 241 -10.71 -4.26 22.71
CA GLU A 241 -11.07 -2.86 22.95
C GLU A 241 -11.17 -2.09 21.63
N PHE A 242 -10.17 -2.23 20.74
CA PHE A 242 -10.16 -1.57 19.44
C PHE A 242 -11.36 -1.98 18.60
N LEU A 243 -11.60 -3.29 18.44
CA LEU A 243 -12.72 -3.80 17.64
C LEU A 243 -14.07 -3.36 18.18
N SER A 244 -14.26 -3.35 19.50
CA SER A 244 -15.51 -2.88 20.13
C SER A 244 -15.78 -1.39 19.89
N SER A 245 -14.75 -0.58 19.64
CA SER A 245 -14.87 0.85 19.35
C SER A 245 -15.19 1.13 17.89
N VAL A 246 -14.81 0.23 16.96
CA VAL A 246 -14.90 0.44 15.51
C VAL A 246 -16.04 -0.35 14.87
N ILE A 247 -16.35 -1.53 15.40
CA ILE A 247 -17.45 -2.39 14.93
C ILE A 247 -18.64 -2.15 15.85
N ARG A 248 -19.52 -1.24 15.46
CA ARG A 248 -20.82 -1.00 16.12
C ARG A 248 -21.94 -1.60 15.32
#